data_59030fc857cee0226b2c357d240f38fc
#
_entry.id   59030fc857cee0226b2c357d240f38fc
#
_cell.length_a   1.000
_cell.length_b   1.000
_cell.length_c   1.000
_cell.angle_alpha   90.00
_cell.angle_beta   90.00
_cell.angle_gamma   90.00
#
_symmetry.space_group_name_H-M   'P 1'
#
loop_
_entity.id
_entity.type
_entity.pdbx_description
1 polymer ?
#
loop_
_entity_poly.entity_id
_entity_poly.type
_entity_poly.pdbx_seq_one_letter_code
_entity_poly.pdbx_strand_id
1 'polypeptide(L)'
;MGNIYDDPVFFDTYAQMDRSRKGLEGAGEWHQLVRLFPDMEGKNVLDLGCGYGWHSKYAAENGVGAVTAIDQSSRMIGEAGKRNADGRITYRVCALEDYEYPEETFDLVVSNLVLHYVEDLNGIYRKVYRTLKKGGDFLMNIEHPVFTGSVMEEWIRDEEGNALYWPVDDYFYPGRRETVFLGEKVVKQHHTLTQILGGLLKCGFTLTAVEEAYPDPAMLDLPGMKDEMRRPMMLFVKAKK
;
A
#
# COMPACT_ATOMS: atom_id res chain seq x y z
N MET A 1 15.67 -2.36 -15.11
CA MET A 1 16.23 -2.46 -13.74
C MET A 1 15.50 -3.58 -13.04
N GLY A 2 16.20 -4.42 -12.23
CA GLY A 2 15.53 -5.44 -11.42
C GLY A 2 14.66 -4.82 -10.34
N ASN A 3 13.72 -5.59 -9.80
CA ASN A 3 12.89 -5.17 -8.67
C ASN A 3 13.77 -4.99 -7.44
N ILE A 4 13.74 -3.83 -6.78
CA ILE A 4 14.56 -3.54 -5.59
C ILE A 4 14.30 -4.53 -4.44
N TYR A 5 13.09 -5.05 -4.30
CA TYR A 5 12.71 -6.04 -3.29
C TYR A 5 13.30 -7.43 -3.53
N ASP A 6 13.93 -7.67 -4.70
CA ASP A 6 14.73 -8.87 -4.97
C ASP A 6 16.23 -8.65 -4.74
N ASP A 7 16.67 -7.40 -4.49
CA ASP A 7 18.05 -7.12 -4.06
C ASP A 7 18.28 -7.69 -2.65
N PRO A 8 19.35 -8.49 -2.44
CA PRO A 8 19.59 -9.14 -1.15
C PRO A 8 19.77 -8.14 0.01
N VAL A 9 20.51 -7.05 -0.20
CA VAL A 9 20.83 -6.08 0.86
C VAL A 9 19.58 -5.31 1.26
N PHE A 10 18.82 -4.83 0.26
CA PHE A 10 17.55 -4.17 0.50
C PHE A 10 16.55 -5.07 1.21
N PHE A 11 16.41 -6.31 0.73
CA PHE A 11 15.50 -7.30 1.30
C PHE A 11 15.82 -7.60 2.78
N ASP A 12 17.10 -7.80 3.11
CA ASP A 12 17.54 -8.09 4.48
C ASP A 12 17.31 -6.88 5.40
N THR A 13 17.52 -5.65 4.89
CA THR A 13 17.22 -4.41 5.63
C THR A 13 15.71 -4.23 5.83
N TYR A 14 14.91 -4.46 4.80
CA TYR A 14 13.45 -4.43 4.86
C TYR A 14 12.90 -5.45 5.87
N ALA A 15 13.52 -6.63 5.96
CA ALA A 15 13.13 -7.67 6.92
C ALA A 15 13.29 -7.24 8.39
N GLN A 16 14.10 -6.20 8.69
CA GLN A 16 14.28 -5.68 10.05
C GLN A 16 13.20 -4.67 10.47
N MET A 17 12.41 -4.14 9.55
CA MET A 17 11.33 -3.22 9.90
C MET A 17 10.29 -3.90 10.80
N ASP A 18 9.69 -3.13 11.71
CA ASP A 18 8.67 -3.67 12.64
C ASP A 18 7.50 -4.30 11.89
N ARG A 19 7.01 -3.67 10.81
CA ARG A 19 5.95 -4.25 9.96
C ARG A 19 6.34 -5.58 9.30
N SER A 20 7.63 -5.78 9.02
CA SER A 20 8.14 -7.03 8.46
C SER A 20 8.29 -8.12 9.51
N ARG A 21 8.62 -7.76 10.76
CA ARG A 21 8.88 -8.69 11.86
C ARG A 21 7.62 -9.04 12.66
N LYS A 22 6.79 -8.02 12.96
CA LYS A 22 5.61 -8.13 13.81
C LYS A 22 4.30 -8.18 12.99
N GLY A 23 4.41 -8.06 11.65
CA GLY A 23 3.24 -8.05 10.78
C GLY A 23 2.38 -6.81 10.97
N LEU A 24 1.07 -7.01 10.96
CA LEU A 24 0.10 -5.91 11.05
C LEU A 24 0.19 -5.14 12.38
N GLU A 25 0.55 -5.80 13.48
CA GLU A 25 0.77 -5.13 14.77
C GLU A 25 1.99 -4.19 14.75
N GLY A 26 2.95 -4.43 13.86
CA GLY A 26 4.11 -3.54 13.65
C GLY A 26 3.86 -2.44 12.63
N ALA A 27 2.68 -2.37 12.02
CA ALA A 27 2.28 -1.34 11.07
C ALA A 27 1.49 -0.25 11.81
N GLY A 28 2.11 0.92 11.98
CA GLY A 28 1.54 2.03 12.78
C GLY A 28 0.19 2.54 12.28
N GLU A 29 -0.13 2.31 11.01
CA GLU A 29 -1.40 2.66 10.39
C GLU A 29 -2.50 1.60 10.58
N TRP A 30 -2.17 0.40 11.05
CA TRP A 30 -3.10 -0.73 11.09
C TRP A 30 -4.34 -0.45 11.95
N HIS A 31 -4.20 0.25 13.06
CA HIS A 31 -5.31 0.60 13.95
C HIS A 31 -6.46 1.36 13.26
N GLN A 32 -6.15 2.10 12.17
CA GLN A 32 -7.14 2.76 11.32
C GLN A 32 -7.58 1.86 10.17
N LEU A 33 -6.61 1.30 9.41
CA LEU A 33 -6.88 0.55 8.19
C LEU A 33 -7.79 -0.66 8.44
N VAL A 34 -7.62 -1.36 9.57
CA VAL A 34 -8.43 -2.54 9.93
C VAL A 34 -9.93 -2.24 9.97
N ARG A 35 -10.33 -1.02 10.35
CA ARG A 35 -11.74 -0.61 10.44
C ARG A 35 -12.40 -0.40 9.08
N LEU A 36 -11.61 -0.27 8.04
CA LEU A 36 -12.10 -0.09 6.66
C LEU A 36 -12.35 -1.41 5.93
N PHE A 37 -11.83 -2.52 6.45
CA PHE A 37 -12.11 -3.82 5.86
C PHE A 37 -13.62 -4.12 5.96
N PRO A 38 -14.25 -4.63 4.87
CA PRO A 38 -15.63 -5.11 4.93
C PRO A 38 -15.68 -6.45 5.66
N ASP A 39 -16.89 -6.95 5.92
CA ASP A 39 -17.05 -8.36 6.25
C ASP A 39 -16.48 -9.23 5.12
N MET A 40 -15.66 -10.22 5.46
CA MET A 40 -14.91 -11.05 4.50
C MET A 40 -15.37 -12.51 4.46
N GLU A 41 -16.34 -12.91 5.28
CA GLU A 41 -16.83 -14.30 5.35
C GLU A 41 -17.24 -14.81 3.97
N GLY A 42 -16.65 -15.93 3.54
CA GLY A 42 -16.90 -16.59 2.27
C GLY A 42 -16.49 -15.83 1.00
N LYS A 43 -15.87 -14.64 1.12
CA LYS A 43 -15.53 -13.78 -0.02
C LYS A 43 -14.26 -14.22 -0.75
N ASN A 44 -14.16 -13.86 -2.02
CA ASN A 44 -12.92 -13.95 -2.81
C ASN A 44 -12.18 -12.63 -2.78
N VAL A 45 -10.91 -12.66 -2.37
CA VAL A 45 -10.06 -11.47 -2.20
C VAL A 45 -8.89 -11.50 -3.17
N LEU A 46 -8.57 -10.35 -3.78
CA LEU A 46 -7.33 -10.12 -4.51
C LEU A 46 -6.45 -9.15 -3.69
N ASP A 47 -5.24 -9.58 -3.37
CA ASP A 47 -4.24 -8.78 -2.65
C ASP A 47 -3.14 -8.36 -3.65
N LEU A 48 -3.12 -7.08 -4.00
CA LEU A 48 -2.23 -6.47 -4.98
C LEU A 48 -0.96 -5.94 -4.30
N GLY A 49 0.21 -6.52 -4.61
CA GLY A 49 1.47 -6.20 -3.97
C GLY A 49 1.50 -6.70 -2.53
N CYS A 50 1.23 -7.99 -2.34
CA CYS A 50 1.00 -8.58 -1.03
C CYS A 50 2.24 -8.62 -0.11
N GLY A 51 3.44 -8.40 -0.64
CA GLY A 51 4.69 -8.50 0.11
C GLY A 51 4.79 -9.83 0.86
N TYR A 52 4.96 -9.79 2.18
CA TYR A 52 5.00 -10.98 3.03
C TYR A 52 3.62 -11.62 3.30
N GLY A 53 2.54 -11.12 2.71
CA GLY A 53 1.21 -11.72 2.79
C GLY A 53 0.44 -11.47 4.09
N TRP A 54 0.77 -10.42 4.84
CA TRP A 54 0.11 -10.14 6.12
C TRP A 54 -1.38 -9.82 5.98
N HIS A 55 -1.77 -9.04 4.95
CA HIS A 55 -3.18 -8.75 4.67
C HIS A 55 -3.91 -9.98 4.13
N SER A 56 -3.25 -10.78 3.31
CA SER A 56 -3.77 -12.08 2.85
C SER A 56 -4.04 -13.02 4.01
N LYS A 57 -3.12 -13.09 4.99
CA LYS A 57 -3.28 -13.90 6.21
C LYS A 57 -4.42 -13.38 7.08
N TYR A 58 -4.50 -12.06 7.29
CA TYR A 58 -5.61 -11.44 8.00
C TYR A 58 -6.95 -11.79 7.35
N ALA A 59 -7.05 -11.70 6.02
CA ALA A 59 -8.26 -12.09 5.30
C ALA A 59 -8.60 -13.58 5.53
N ALA A 60 -7.61 -14.47 5.47
CA ALA A 60 -7.82 -15.90 5.74
C ALA A 60 -8.33 -16.15 7.17
N GLU A 61 -7.79 -15.45 8.16
CA GLU A 61 -8.22 -15.55 9.57
C GLU A 61 -9.63 -14.98 9.80
N ASN A 62 -10.13 -14.13 8.90
CA ASN A 62 -11.47 -13.54 8.93
C ASN A 62 -12.46 -14.21 7.96
N GLY A 63 -12.27 -15.49 7.68
CA GLY A 63 -13.29 -16.34 7.08
C GLY A 63 -13.43 -16.24 5.56
N VAL A 64 -12.47 -15.66 4.82
CA VAL A 64 -12.55 -15.61 3.35
C VAL A 64 -12.68 -17.00 2.72
N GLY A 65 -13.35 -17.08 1.59
CA GLY A 65 -13.40 -18.29 0.77
C GLY A 65 -12.07 -18.58 0.08
N ALA A 66 -11.46 -17.55 -0.53
CA ALA A 66 -10.17 -17.64 -1.18
C ALA A 66 -9.46 -16.29 -1.27
N VAL A 67 -8.13 -16.30 -1.26
CA VAL A 67 -7.26 -15.14 -1.54
C VAL A 67 -6.35 -15.47 -2.72
N THR A 68 -6.33 -14.59 -3.72
CA THR A 68 -5.26 -14.53 -4.71
C THR A 68 -4.35 -13.37 -4.33
N ALA A 69 -3.09 -13.67 -4.02
CA ALA A 69 -2.10 -12.69 -3.57
C ALA A 69 -0.97 -12.60 -4.59
N ILE A 70 -0.73 -11.42 -5.12
CA ILE A 70 0.32 -11.21 -6.13
C ILE A 70 1.36 -10.21 -5.64
N ASP A 71 2.60 -10.46 -5.99
CA ASP A 71 3.73 -9.53 -5.83
C ASP A 71 4.74 -9.77 -6.96
N GLN A 72 5.38 -8.73 -7.44
CA GLN A 72 6.40 -8.88 -8.50
C GLN A 72 7.71 -9.48 -7.97
N SER A 73 7.97 -9.42 -6.64
CA SER A 73 9.17 -9.96 -6.02
C SER A 73 9.02 -11.45 -5.69
N SER A 74 9.91 -12.25 -6.28
CA SER A 74 9.98 -13.67 -5.98
C SER A 74 10.41 -13.95 -4.53
N ARG A 75 11.23 -13.07 -3.94
CA ARG A 75 11.65 -13.15 -2.54
C ARG A 75 10.47 -12.88 -1.60
N MET A 76 9.68 -11.83 -1.88
CA MET A 76 8.47 -11.53 -1.11
C MET A 76 7.49 -12.70 -1.12
N ILE A 77 7.17 -13.23 -2.28
CA ILE A 77 6.30 -14.40 -2.41
C ILE A 77 6.86 -15.63 -1.69
N GLY A 78 8.18 -15.87 -1.79
CA GLY A 78 8.83 -16.95 -1.06
C GLY A 78 8.69 -16.83 0.46
N GLU A 79 8.82 -15.63 1.02
CA GLU A 79 8.61 -15.37 2.45
C GLU A 79 7.13 -15.42 2.85
N ALA A 80 6.22 -14.91 2.01
CA ALA A 80 4.78 -15.01 2.23
C ALA A 80 4.35 -16.48 2.38
N GLY A 81 4.81 -17.35 1.48
CA GLY A 81 4.54 -18.79 1.55
C GLY A 81 5.11 -19.50 2.77
N LYS A 82 6.20 -18.98 3.37
CA LYS A 82 6.77 -19.54 4.61
C LYS A 82 6.07 -19.02 5.87
N ARG A 83 5.82 -17.73 5.94
CA ARG A 83 5.32 -17.06 7.15
C ARG A 83 3.80 -17.09 7.28
N ASN A 84 3.10 -16.95 6.16
CA ASN A 84 1.67 -16.72 6.09
C ASN A 84 0.94 -17.72 5.19
N ALA A 85 1.43 -18.98 5.16
CA ALA A 85 0.77 -20.06 4.44
C ALA A 85 -0.62 -20.35 5.03
N ASP A 86 -1.61 -20.49 4.14
CA ASP A 86 -2.95 -20.95 4.46
C ASP A 86 -3.54 -21.62 3.21
N GLY A 87 -4.31 -22.68 3.36
CA GLY A 87 -4.88 -23.42 2.23
C GLY A 87 -5.83 -22.62 1.35
N ARG A 88 -6.30 -21.48 1.83
CA ARG A 88 -7.16 -20.54 1.09
C ARG A 88 -6.38 -19.48 0.31
N ILE A 89 -5.06 -19.34 0.55
CA ILE A 89 -4.23 -18.31 -0.09
C ILE A 89 -3.41 -18.91 -1.22
N THR A 90 -3.53 -18.32 -2.40
CA THR A 90 -2.67 -18.62 -3.55
C THR A 90 -1.72 -17.46 -3.81
N TYR A 91 -0.44 -17.64 -3.51
CA TYR A 91 0.62 -16.66 -3.79
C TYR A 91 1.15 -16.83 -5.22
N ARG A 92 1.33 -15.71 -5.96
CA ARG A 92 1.86 -15.71 -7.32
C ARG A 92 2.88 -14.59 -7.53
N VAL A 93 4.00 -14.90 -8.16
CA VAL A 93 4.95 -13.88 -8.65
C VAL A 93 4.34 -13.27 -9.91
N CYS A 94 3.88 -12.03 -9.80
CA CYS A 94 3.24 -11.31 -10.92
C CYS A 94 3.26 -9.81 -10.64
N ALA A 95 3.64 -9.00 -11.63
CA ALA A 95 3.47 -7.56 -11.55
C ALA A 95 1.97 -7.19 -11.64
N LEU A 96 1.59 -6.06 -11.05
CA LEU A 96 0.20 -5.60 -11.08
C LEU A 96 -0.28 -5.35 -12.52
N GLU A 97 0.62 -4.84 -13.34
CA GLU A 97 0.34 -4.52 -14.75
C GLU A 97 0.10 -5.77 -15.60
N ASP A 98 0.71 -6.90 -15.23
CA ASP A 98 0.70 -8.15 -16.01
C ASP A 98 -0.40 -9.13 -15.55
N TYR A 99 -1.04 -8.87 -14.40
CA TYR A 99 -2.12 -9.71 -13.92
C TYR A 99 -3.35 -9.62 -14.85
N GLU A 100 -4.02 -10.73 -15.10
CA GLU A 100 -5.11 -10.81 -16.08
C GLU A 100 -6.40 -10.09 -15.64
N TYR A 101 -6.63 -9.95 -14.34
CA TYR A 101 -7.84 -9.36 -13.75
C TYR A 101 -9.13 -9.98 -14.32
N PRO A 102 -9.43 -11.26 -14.04
CA PRO A 102 -10.64 -11.93 -14.55
C PRO A 102 -11.89 -11.15 -14.13
N GLU A 103 -12.85 -11.02 -15.05
CA GLU A 103 -14.05 -10.20 -14.84
C GLU A 103 -14.91 -10.74 -13.69
N GLU A 104 -15.47 -9.82 -12.90
CA GLU A 104 -16.46 -10.08 -11.84
C GLU A 104 -16.12 -11.28 -10.92
N THR A 105 -14.84 -11.39 -10.55
CA THR A 105 -14.32 -12.54 -9.82
C THR A 105 -14.16 -12.28 -8.32
N PHE A 106 -13.78 -11.05 -7.94
CA PHE A 106 -13.44 -10.73 -6.57
C PHE A 106 -14.52 -9.88 -5.89
N ASP A 107 -14.74 -10.15 -4.61
CA ASP A 107 -15.64 -9.38 -3.75
C ASP A 107 -14.90 -8.22 -3.09
N LEU A 108 -13.58 -8.37 -2.90
CA LEU A 108 -12.70 -7.37 -2.32
C LEU A 108 -11.37 -7.37 -3.08
N VAL A 109 -10.87 -6.20 -3.44
CA VAL A 109 -9.48 -5.99 -3.85
C VAL A 109 -8.81 -5.14 -2.78
N VAL A 110 -7.64 -5.57 -2.30
CA VAL A 110 -6.80 -4.84 -1.36
C VAL A 110 -5.50 -4.45 -2.05
N SER A 111 -5.02 -3.24 -1.79
CA SER A 111 -3.70 -2.78 -2.24
C SER A 111 -3.06 -1.95 -1.13
N ASN A 112 -2.00 -2.43 -0.50
CA ASN A 112 -1.37 -1.73 0.61
C ASN A 112 0.06 -1.34 0.28
N LEU A 113 0.33 -0.04 0.18
CA LEU A 113 1.65 0.57 -0.05
C LEU A 113 2.37 0.05 -1.30
N VAL A 114 1.64 -0.10 -2.41
CA VAL A 114 2.20 -0.53 -3.70
C VAL A 114 1.86 0.41 -4.85
N LEU A 115 0.71 1.08 -4.83
CA LEU A 115 0.25 1.87 -5.98
C LEU A 115 1.08 3.13 -6.28
N HIS A 116 1.87 3.59 -5.33
CA HIS A 116 2.85 4.66 -5.55
C HIS A 116 4.10 4.20 -6.34
N TYR A 117 4.18 2.93 -6.73
CA TYR A 117 5.17 2.44 -7.71
C TYR A 117 4.61 2.36 -9.13
N VAL A 118 3.30 2.53 -9.30
CA VAL A 118 2.60 2.37 -10.57
C VAL A 118 2.53 3.70 -11.33
N GLU A 119 2.97 3.72 -12.58
CA GLU A 119 2.92 4.92 -13.44
C GLU A 119 1.49 5.18 -13.94
N ASP A 120 0.83 4.19 -14.55
CA ASP A 120 -0.57 4.29 -15.02
C ASP A 120 -1.57 3.82 -13.95
N LEU A 121 -1.77 4.68 -12.96
CA LEU A 121 -2.72 4.43 -11.87
C LEU A 121 -4.16 4.21 -12.41
N ASN A 122 -4.57 4.97 -13.44
CA ASN A 122 -5.88 4.80 -14.06
C ASN A 122 -6.03 3.46 -14.78
N GLY A 123 -4.95 2.92 -15.35
CA GLY A 123 -4.93 1.58 -15.93
C GLY A 123 -5.24 0.51 -14.90
N ILE A 124 -4.61 0.59 -13.73
CA ILE A 124 -4.89 -0.33 -12.62
C ILE A 124 -6.33 -0.14 -12.11
N TYR A 125 -6.82 1.08 -11.95
CA TYR A 125 -8.21 1.33 -11.51
C TYR A 125 -9.23 0.68 -12.44
N ARG A 126 -9.05 0.79 -13.77
CA ARG A 126 -9.94 0.12 -14.74
C ARG A 126 -9.89 -1.40 -14.61
N LYS A 127 -8.70 -1.98 -14.39
CA LYS A 127 -8.53 -3.42 -14.19
C LYS A 127 -9.19 -3.88 -12.89
N VAL A 128 -9.01 -3.15 -11.79
CA VAL A 128 -9.66 -3.42 -10.50
C VAL A 128 -11.18 -3.30 -10.62
N TYR A 129 -11.69 -2.25 -11.27
CA TYR A 129 -13.13 -2.09 -11.48
C TYR A 129 -13.73 -3.28 -12.26
N ARG A 130 -13.05 -3.73 -13.33
CA ARG A 130 -13.49 -4.86 -14.15
C ARG A 130 -13.54 -6.15 -13.34
N THR A 131 -12.51 -6.45 -12.54
CA THR A 131 -12.40 -7.72 -11.82
C THR A 131 -13.27 -7.80 -10.58
N LEU A 132 -13.68 -6.66 -10.01
CA LEU A 132 -14.64 -6.64 -8.91
C LEU A 132 -16.04 -7.05 -9.38
N LYS A 133 -16.71 -7.84 -8.57
CA LYS A 133 -18.15 -8.09 -8.68
C LYS A 133 -18.93 -6.80 -8.41
N LYS A 134 -20.17 -6.75 -8.90
CA LYS A 134 -21.06 -5.63 -8.57
C LYS A 134 -21.25 -5.51 -7.06
N GLY A 135 -21.03 -4.33 -6.52
CA GLY A 135 -21.06 -4.06 -5.08
C GLY A 135 -19.80 -4.49 -4.32
N GLY A 136 -18.76 -4.98 -5.03
CA GLY A 136 -17.47 -5.30 -4.45
C GLY A 136 -16.69 -4.06 -4.01
N ASP A 137 -15.79 -4.24 -3.05
CA ASP A 137 -15.01 -3.18 -2.44
C ASP A 137 -13.56 -3.16 -2.97
N PHE A 138 -13.02 -1.96 -3.20
CA PHE A 138 -11.61 -1.71 -3.38
C PHE A 138 -11.09 -0.92 -2.18
N LEU A 139 -10.19 -1.51 -1.40
CA LEU A 139 -9.52 -0.88 -0.27
C LEU A 139 -8.05 -0.67 -0.62
N MET A 140 -7.61 0.57 -0.64
CA MET A 140 -6.21 0.88 -0.90
C MET A 140 -5.60 1.78 0.17
N ASN A 141 -4.31 1.57 0.41
CA ASN A 141 -3.40 2.43 1.14
C ASN A 141 -2.28 2.84 0.18
N ILE A 142 -2.12 4.12 -0.06
CA ILE A 142 -1.09 4.68 -0.94
C ILE A 142 -0.34 5.78 -0.20
N GLU A 143 0.92 6.03 -0.55
CA GLU A 143 1.62 7.21 -0.02
C GLU A 143 0.86 8.49 -0.37
N HIS A 144 0.69 9.35 0.63
CA HIS A 144 -0.07 10.58 0.49
C HIS A 144 0.64 11.59 -0.42
N PRO A 145 -0.05 12.34 -1.27
CA PRO A 145 0.57 13.34 -2.14
C PRO A 145 1.37 14.43 -1.42
N VAL A 146 1.03 14.75 -0.18
CA VAL A 146 1.85 15.65 0.66
C VAL A 146 3.21 15.00 0.99
N PHE A 147 3.24 13.69 1.18
CA PHE A 147 4.48 12.95 1.43
C PHE A 147 5.35 12.90 0.17
N THR A 148 4.81 12.42 -0.94
CA THR A 148 5.53 12.29 -2.22
C THR A 148 5.74 13.63 -2.94
N GLY A 149 5.08 14.71 -2.49
CA GLY A 149 5.34 16.09 -2.93
C GLY A 149 6.62 16.68 -2.35
N SER A 150 7.23 16.02 -1.35
CA SER A 150 8.62 16.26 -0.99
C SER A 150 9.51 15.36 -1.85
N VAL A 151 10.25 15.93 -2.79
CA VAL A 151 11.07 15.15 -3.74
C VAL A 151 12.08 14.24 -3.01
N MET A 152 12.63 14.70 -1.89
CA MET A 152 13.59 13.93 -1.09
C MET A 152 12.92 13.05 -0.04
N GLU A 153 11.63 13.25 0.25
CA GLU A 153 10.90 12.60 1.34
C GLU A 153 11.60 12.75 2.69
N GLU A 154 12.17 13.94 2.94
CA GLU A 154 12.92 14.27 4.15
C GLU A 154 12.42 15.56 4.81
N TRP A 155 12.52 15.62 6.12
CA TRP A 155 12.28 16.84 6.89
C TRP A 155 13.40 17.86 6.66
N ILE A 156 13.04 19.13 6.50
CA ILE A 156 14.01 20.20 6.68
C ILE A 156 14.31 20.33 8.16
N ARG A 157 15.61 20.34 8.51
CA ARG A 157 16.08 20.33 9.89
C ARG A 157 16.94 21.55 10.18
N ASP A 158 16.98 21.95 11.47
CA ASP A 158 17.93 22.95 11.96
C ASP A 158 19.33 22.34 12.18
N GLU A 159 20.27 23.17 12.66
CA GLU A 159 21.66 22.76 12.94
C GLU A 159 21.75 21.73 14.07
N GLU A 160 20.78 21.70 14.98
CA GLU A 160 20.67 20.73 16.07
C GLU A 160 19.96 19.41 15.63
N GLY A 161 19.47 19.34 14.40
CA GLY A 161 18.80 18.15 13.85
C GLY A 161 17.30 18.08 14.13
N ASN A 162 16.67 19.12 14.69
CA ASN A 162 15.24 19.15 14.93
C ASN A 162 14.48 19.36 13.61
N ALA A 163 13.35 18.66 13.43
CA ALA A 163 12.51 18.82 12.28
C ALA A 163 11.79 20.19 12.29
N LEU A 164 12.10 21.05 11.33
CA LEU A 164 11.50 22.38 11.19
C LEU A 164 10.16 22.29 10.47
N TYR A 165 10.14 21.76 9.25
CA TYR A 165 8.94 21.58 8.43
C TYR A 165 9.16 20.51 7.38
N TRP A 166 8.04 20.00 6.83
CA TRP A 166 8.02 19.11 5.67
C TRP A 166 7.87 19.95 4.41
N PRO A 167 8.81 19.90 3.45
CA PRO A 167 8.72 20.66 2.21
C PRO A 167 7.72 19.99 1.27
N VAL A 168 6.83 20.77 0.65
CA VAL A 168 6.00 20.32 -0.46
C VAL A 168 6.31 21.20 -1.66
N ASP A 169 6.83 20.59 -2.72
CA ASP A 169 7.20 21.26 -3.95
C ASP A 169 6.87 20.37 -5.16
N ASP A 170 6.82 20.97 -6.34
CA ASP A 170 6.52 20.24 -7.59
C ASP A 170 5.23 19.38 -7.54
N TYR A 171 4.26 19.74 -6.70
CA TYR A 171 3.04 18.99 -6.47
C TYR A 171 2.20 18.76 -7.75
N PHE A 172 2.20 19.73 -8.66
CA PHE A 172 1.44 19.65 -9.92
C PHE A 172 2.29 19.13 -11.09
N TYR A 173 3.48 18.62 -10.79
CA TYR A 173 4.32 17.86 -11.74
C TYR A 173 4.32 16.38 -11.34
N PRO A 174 3.25 15.62 -11.68
CA PRO A 174 3.15 14.21 -11.31
C PRO A 174 4.18 13.36 -12.07
N GLY A 175 4.40 12.15 -11.56
CA GLY A 175 5.28 11.17 -12.19
C GLY A 175 6.48 10.82 -11.33
N ARG A 176 7.56 10.43 -12.00
CA ARG A 176 8.74 9.81 -11.38
C ARG A 176 9.40 10.68 -10.33
N ARG A 177 9.64 10.08 -9.15
CA ARG A 177 10.47 10.61 -8.06
C ARG A 177 11.57 9.60 -7.73
N GLU A 178 12.80 10.08 -7.55
CA GLU A 178 13.89 9.28 -6.98
C GLU A 178 14.08 9.70 -5.53
N THR A 179 13.89 8.77 -4.62
CA THR A 179 14.06 8.97 -3.18
C THR A 179 15.00 7.91 -2.61
N VAL A 180 15.38 8.06 -1.34
CA VAL A 180 16.15 7.06 -0.61
C VAL A 180 15.22 6.38 0.39
N PHE A 181 15.12 5.06 0.30
CA PHE A 181 14.39 4.24 1.25
C PHE A 181 15.28 3.10 1.74
N LEU A 182 15.45 3.00 3.05
CA LEU A 182 16.35 2.01 3.70
C LEU A 182 17.80 2.06 3.19
N GLY A 183 18.29 3.26 2.85
CA GLY A 183 19.66 3.50 2.36
C GLY A 183 19.84 3.27 0.85
N GLU A 184 18.82 2.78 0.15
CA GLU A 184 18.89 2.51 -1.28
C GLU A 184 18.02 3.47 -2.10
N LYS A 185 18.43 3.76 -3.33
CA LYS A 185 17.65 4.57 -4.26
C LYS A 185 16.42 3.80 -4.74
N VAL A 186 15.26 4.39 -4.51
CA VAL A 186 13.97 3.85 -4.92
C VAL A 186 13.27 4.83 -5.85
N VAL A 187 12.65 4.30 -6.89
CA VAL A 187 11.82 5.08 -7.82
C VAL A 187 10.36 4.92 -7.42
N LYS A 188 9.70 6.03 -7.17
CA LYS A 188 8.26 6.10 -6.90
C LYS A 188 7.57 7.00 -7.93
N GLN A 189 6.26 6.98 -7.94
CA GLN A 189 5.41 7.84 -8.76
C GLN A 189 4.62 8.78 -7.85
N HIS A 190 4.86 10.07 -7.99
CA HIS A 190 4.01 11.08 -7.36
C HIS A 190 2.70 11.20 -8.14
N HIS A 191 1.59 11.06 -7.45
CA HIS A 191 0.24 11.28 -7.96
C HIS A 191 -0.45 12.37 -7.14
N THR A 192 -1.10 13.32 -7.78
CA THR A 192 -1.91 14.31 -7.07
C THR A 192 -3.17 13.68 -6.46
N LEU A 193 -3.79 14.31 -5.46
CA LEU A 193 -5.10 13.89 -4.94
C LEU A 193 -6.14 13.77 -6.06
N THR A 194 -6.11 14.68 -7.05
CA THR A 194 -7.01 14.61 -8.21
C THR A 194 -6.79 13.35 -9.03
N GLN A 195 -5.55 12.91 -9.21
CA GLN A 195 -5.27 11.66 -9.92
C GLN A 195 -5.72 10.44 -9.11
N ILE A 196 -5.47 10.44 -7.81
CA ILE A 196 -5.85 9.33 -6.92
C ILE A 196 -7.38 9.24 -6.79
N LEU A 197 -8.04 10.25 -6.24
CA LEU A 197 -9.47 10.21 -5.96
C LEU A 197 -10.32 10.40 -7.21
N GLY A 198 -9.97 11.40 -8.02
CA GLY A 198 -10.67 11.68 -9.27
C GLY A 198 -10.52 10.58 -10.31
N GLY A 199 -9.40 9.84 -10.28
CA GLY A 199 -9.19 8.64 -11.11
C GLY A 199 -10.19 7.54 -10.79
N LEU A 200 -10.42 7.24 -9.52
CA LEU A 200 -11.43 6.27 -9.06
C LEU A 200 -12.84 6.68 -9.51
N LEU A 201 -13.22 7.94 -9.24
CA LEU A 201 -14.53 8.47 -9.64
C LEU A 201 -14.76 8.37 -11.16
N LYS A 202 -13.75 8.71 -11.97
CA LYS A 202 -13.82 8.59 -13.45
C LYS A 202 -13.94 7.15 -13.93
N CYS A 203 -13.41 6.18 -13.17
CA CYS A 203 -13.57 4.76 -13.48
C CYS A 203 -14.95 4.21 -13.09
N GLY A 204 -15.79 4.99 -12.40
CA GLY A 204 -17.14 4.58 -11.99
C GLY A 204 -17.25 4.12 -10.53
N PHE A 205 -16.18 4.18 -9.75
CA PHE A 205 -16.23 3.86 -8.33
C PHE A 205 -17.01 4.92 -7.54
N THR A 206 -17.71 4.47 -6.50
CA THR A 206 -18.24 5.32 -5.45
C THR A 206 -17.30 5.29 -4.25
N LEU A 207 -16.75 6.44 -3.87
CA LEU A 207 -15.90 6.53 -2.66
C LEU A 207 -16.78 6.38 -1.41
N THR A 208 -16.43 5.44 -0.54
CA THR A 208 -17.15 5.18 0.71
C THR A 208 -16.37 5.56 1.95
N ALA A 209 -15.04 5.66 1.86
CA ALA A 209 -14.19 6.27 2.88
C ALA A 209 -12.94 6.90 2.22
N VAL A 210 -12.48 8.00 2.80
CA VAL A 210 -11.19 8.63 2.54
C VAL A 210 -10.64 9.05 3.89
N GLU A 211 -9.50 8.49 4.30
CA GLU A 211 -8.87 8.79 5.59
C GLU A 211 -7.37 9.01 5.40
N GLU A 212 -6.83 9.99 6.10
CA GLU A 212 -5.38 10.21 6.20
C GLU A 212 -4.83 9.42 7.39
N ALA A 213 -3.77 8.66 7.17
CA ALA A 213 -3.16 7.88 8.24
C ALA A 213 -2.40 8.77 9.22
N TYR A 214 -2.53 8.48 10.48
CA TYR A 214 -1.73 9.06 11.57
C TYR A 214 -1.17 7.93 12.46
N PRO A 215 -0.03 8.17 13.16
CA PRO A 215 0.55 7.18 14.05
C PRO A 215 -0.42 6.72 15.13
N ASP A 216 -0.34 5.43 15.47
CA ASP A 216 -1.07 4.91 16.63
C ASP A 216 -0.72 5.74 17.87
N PRO A 217 -1.71 6.23 18.64
CA PRO A 217 -1.46 6.98 19.88
C PRO A 217 -0.50 6.29 20.84
N ALA A 218 -0.49 4.96 20.88
CA ALA A 218 0.44 4.18 21.69
C ALA A 218 1.91 4.28 21.22
N MET A 219 2.15 4.73 19.99
CA MET A 219 3.49 4.88 19.40
C MET A 219 4.06 6.31 19.51
N LEU A 220 3.28 7.28 19.96
CA LEU A 220 3.70 8.71 19.94
C LEU A 220 4.91 9.03 20.81
N ASP A 221 5.23 8.19 21.79
CA ASP A 221 6.43 8.36 22.60
C ASP A 221 7.69 7.74 22.00
N LEU A 222 7.57 7.04 20.87
CA LEU A 222 8.73 6.55 20.13
C LEU A 222 9.40 7.70 19.37
N PRO A 223 10.72 7.63 19.18
CA PRO A 223 11.47 8.67 18.45
C PRO A 223 10.90 8.95 17.07
N GLY A 224 10.67 10.21 16.76
CA GLY A 224 10.17 10.67 15.46
C GLY A 224 8.65 10.57 15.26
N MET A 225 7.91 9.80 16.07
CA MET A 225 6.47 9.60 15.87
C MET A 225 5.64 10.88 16.05
N LYS A 226 6.07 11.81 16.92
CA LYS A 226 5.39 13.11 17.06
C LYS A 226 5.53 13.98 15.81
N ASP A 227 6.63 13.86 15.07
CA ASP A 227 6.80 14.56 13.80
C ASP A 227 5.88 14.00 12.72
N GLU A 228 5.58 12.69 12.74
CA GLU A 228 4.63 12.07 11.82
C GLU A 228 3.20 12.63 11.95
N MET A 229 2.82 13.18 13.12
CA MET A 229 1.55 13.89 13.31
C MET A 229 1.48 15.26 12.58
N ARG A 230 2.57 15.75 12.03
CA ARG A 230 2.65 17.08 11.41
C ARG A 230 2.35 17.06 9.92
N ARG A 231 2.29 15.85 9.31
CA ARG A 231 1.90 15.65 7.92
C ARG A 231 1.35 14.23 7.72
N PRO A 232 0.41 14.02 6.78
CA PRO A 232 -0.01 12.67 6.42
C PRO A 232 1.09 11.97 5.59
N MET A 233 1.41 10.72 5.96
CA MET A 233 2.32 9.88 5.18
C MET A 233 1.55 8.98 4.19
N MET A 234 0.36 8.57 4.56
CA MET A 234 -0.44 7.61 3.81
C MET A 234 -1.88 8.08 3.68
N LEU A 235 -2.54 7.64 2.62
CA LEU A 235 -3.94 7.89 2.31
C LEU A 235 -4.67 6.55 2.14
N PHE A 236 -5.69 6.34 2.94
CA PHE A 236 -6.63 5.22 2.78
C PHE A 236 -7.80 5.66 1.93
N VAL A 237 -8.16 4.85 0.97
CA VAL A 237 -9.37 5.04 0.19
C VAL A 237 -10.11 3.72 0.11
N LYS A 238 -11.39 3.75 0.47
CA LYS A 238 -12.32 2.66 0.20
C LYS A 238 -13.31 3.10 -0.85
N ALA A 239 -13.47 2.29 -1.87
CA ALA A 239 -14.34 2.57 -2.99
C ALA A 239 -15.16 1.32 -3.36
N LYS A 240 -16.37 1.52 -3.87
CA LYS A 240 -17.31 0.45 -4.23
C LYS A 240 -17.62 0.50 -5.73
N LYS A 241 -17.63 -0.69 -6.38
CA LYS A 241 -18.13 -0.87 -7.75
C LYS A 241 -19.65 -0.83 -7.83
#